data_bafffa170b0d65ae4e2f3a8c1f471525
#
_entry.id   bafffa170b0d65ae4e2f3a8c1f471525
#
_cell.length_a   1.000
_cell.length_b   1.000
_cell.length_c   1.000
_cell.angle_alpha   90.00
_cell.angle_beta   90.00
_cell.angle_gamma   90.00
#
_symmetry.space_group_name_H-M   'P 1'
#
loop_
_entity.id
_entity.type
_entity.pdbx_description
1 polymer ?
#
loop_
_entity_poly.entity_id
_entity_poly.type
_entity_poly.pdbx_seq_one_letter_code
_entity_poly.pdbx_strand_id
1 'polypeptide(L)'
;MKNMLIGIFISMAACAFNVGAEEAQMTRLSKITVHADHLPAYRAALAEEVRASMALEPGVLSLYAVFDKEEPTRLTILEIYASRQAYEQHVKSSHFLKYKNGTLHMVKSLELVDVDPLLPELKIK
;
A
#
# COMPACT_ATOMS: atom_id res chain seq x y z
N MET A 1 65.37 -16.58 -28.98
CA MET A 1 64.31 -17.10 -28.10
C MET A 1 63.34 -15.98 -27.87
N LYS A 2 62.15 -16.11 -28.40
CA LYS A 2 61.07 -15.10 -28.20
C LYS A 2 60.27 -15.55 -27.03
N ASN A 3 60.31 -14.79 -25.93
CA ASN A 3 59.47 -15.00 -24.83
C ASN A 3 58.10 -14.37 -25.18
N MET A 4 57.13 -15.22 -25.42
CA MET A 4 55.75 -14.79 -25.61
C MET A 4 55.11 -14.66 -24.25
N LEU A 5 54.94 -13.41 -23.78
CA LEU A 5 54.14 -13.09 -22.63
C LEU A 5 52.68 -13.19 -23.05
N ILE A 6 52.03 -14.26 -22.64
CA ILE A 6 50.58 -14.39 -22.76
C ILE A 6 49.97 -13.53 -21.64
N GLY A 7 49.54 -12.33 -22.01
CA GLY A 7 48.73 -11.50 -21.13
C GLY A 7 47.37 -12.14 -20.94
N ILE A 8 47.15 -12.69 -19.78
CA ILE A 8 45.81 -13.13 -19.39
C ILE A 8 45.02 -11.86 -19.11
N PHE A 9 44.20 -11.43 -20.06
CA PHE A 9 43.15 -10.45 -19.79
C PHE A 9 42.09 -11.15 -18.97
N ILE A 10 42.15 -10.98 -17.66
CA ILE A 10 41.02 -11.28 -16.80
C ILE A 10 39.99 -10.18 -17.08
N SER A 11 39.04 -10.48 -17.95
CA SER A 11 37.86 -9.68 -18.09
C SER A 11 37.07 -9.82 -16.78
N MET A 12 37.25 -8.89 -15.87
CA MET A 12 36.32 -8.69 -14.78
C MET A 12 35.01 -8.23 -15.42
N ALA A 13 34.12 -9.17 -15.69
CA ALA A 13 32.73 -8.83 -15.89
C ALA A 13 32.26 -8.19 -14.59
N ALA A 14 32.22 -6.87 -14.55
CA ALA A 14 31.51 -6.15 -13.51
C ALA A 14 30.07 -6.58 -13.65
N CYS A 15 29.63 -7.54 -12.83
CA CYS A 15 28.22 -7.72 -12.56
C CYS A 15 27.77 -6.41 -11.95
N ALA A 16 27.25 -5.52 -12.77
CA ALA A 16 26.47 -4.42 -12.29
C ALA A 16 25.26 -5.07 -11.61
N PHE A 17 25.36 -5.27 -10.30
CA PHE A 17 24.16 -5.45 -9.50
C PHE A 17 23.40 -4.15 -9.68
N ASN A 18 22.42 -4.19 -10.56
CA ASN A 18 21.39 -3.19 -10.56
C ASN A 18 20.67 -3.36 -9.23
N VAL A 19 21.18 -2.72 -8.19
CA VAL A 19 20.40 -2.46 -6.99
C VAL A 19 19.35 -1.50 -7.49
N GLY A 20 18.24 -2.04 -8.01
CA GLY A 20 17.07 -1.25 -8.35
C GLY A 20 16.80 -0.37 -7.16
N ALA A 21 16.73 0.95 -7.38
CA ALA A 21 16.28 1.85 -6.34
C ALA A 21 15.06 1.22 -5.69
N GLU A 22 15.09 1.01 -4.36
CA GLU A 22 13.92 0.55 -3.63
C GLU A 22 12.77 1.43 -4.09
N GLU A 23 11.72 0.82 -4.64
CA GLU A 23 10.54 1.57 -5.03
C GLU A 23 10.03 2.30 -3.79
N ALA A 24 9.81 3.59 -3.94
CA ALA A 24 9.31 4.41 -2.86
C ALA A 24 7.96 3.88 -2.37
N GLN A 25 7.77 3.87 -1.07
CA GLN A 25 6.48 3.57 -0.47
C GLN A 25 5.43 4.55 -1.00
N MET A 26 4.23 4.06 -1.20
CA MET A 26 3.08 4.88 -1.53
C MET A 26 2.25 5.12 -0.27
N THR A 27 2.06 6.37 0.09
CA THR A 27 1.28 6.76 1.27
C THR A 27 0.08 7.59 0.85
N ARG A 28 -1.08 7.25 1.38
CA ARG A 28 -2.35 7.88 1.03
C ARG A 28 -3.26 8.00 2.22
N LEU A 29 -4.05 9.06 2.25
CA LEU A 29 -5.20 9.19 3.14
C LEU A 29 -6.48 8.99 2.34
N SER A 30 -7.32 8.06 2.76
CA SER A 30 -8.69 7.95 2.30
C SER A 30 -9.61 8.62 3.31
N LYS A 31 -10.29 9.67 2.89
CA LYS A 31 -11.29 10.38 3.72
C LYS A 31 -12.67 9.99 3.22
N ILE A 32 -13.43 9.33 4.07
CA ILE A 32 -14.69 8.70 3.69
C ILE A 32 -15.80 9.21 4.59
N THR A 33 -16.93 9.53 4.00
CA THR A 33 -18.20 9.77 4.72
C THR A 33 -19.18 8.71 4.31
N VAL A 34 -19.80 8.07 5.30
CA VAL A 34 -20.76 6.97 5.13
C VAL A 34 -22.15 7.46 5.49
N HIS A 35 -23.17 6.97 4.80
CA HIS A 35 -24.56 7.20 5.23
C HIS A 35 -24.79 6.57 6.59
N ALA A 36 -25.42 7.32 7.52
CA ALA A 36 -25.54 6.94 8.92
C ALA A 36 -26.25 5.59 9.14
N ASP A 37 -27.26 5.29 8.33
CA ASP A 37 -28.01 4.04 8.39
C ASP A 37 -27.20 2.81 7.93
N HIS A 38 -26.11 3.03 7.20
CA HIS A 38 -25.20 1.97 6.75
C HIS A 38 -23.94 1.81 7.62
N LEU A 39 -23.76 2.64 8.64
CA LEU A 39 -22.52 2.66 9.40
C LEU A 39 -22.12 1.31 10.02
N PRO A 40 -23.03 0.56 10.68
CA PRO A 40 -22.65 -0.75 11.24
C PRO A 40 -22.22 -1.75 10.17
N ALA A 41 -22.94 -1.82 9.06
CA ALA A 41 -22.60 -2.73 7.95
C ALA A 41 -21.29 -2.32 7.26
N TYR A 42 -21.06 -1.02 7.08
CA TYR A 42 -19.83 -0.50 6.52
C TYR A 42 -18.62 -0.83 7.40
N ARG A 43 -18.73 -0.63 8.72
CA ARG A 43 -17.65 -0.96 9.66
C ARG A 43 -17.29 -2.44 9.60
N ALA A 44 -18.26 -3.32 9.51
CA ALA A 44 -18.04 -4.75 9.41
C ALA A 44 -17.32 -5.12 8.10
N ALA A 45 -17.76 -4.56 6.98
CA ALA A 45 -17.15 -4.81 5.66
C ALA A 45 -15.70 -4.28 5.59
N LEU A 46 -15.46 -3.09 6.11
CA LEU A 46 -14.10 -2.52 6.17
C LEU A 46 -13.18 -3.33 7.08
N ALA A 47 -13.66 -3.76 8.24
CA ALA A 47 -12.87 -4.58 9.16
C ALA A 47 -12.45 -5.91 8.51
N GLU A 48 -13.34 -6.57 7.78
CA GLU A 48 -13.03 -7.79 7.03
C GLU A 48 -11.95 -7.54 5.98
N GLU A 49 -12.09 -6.48 5.20
CA GLU A 49 -11.13 -6.10 4.14
C GLU A 49 -9.76 -5.78 4.72
N VAL A 50 -9.70 -4.97 5.77
CA VAL A 50 -8.43 -4.60 6.43
C VAL A 50 -7.71 -5.83 6.97
N ARG A 51 -8.42 -6.72 7.66
CA ARG A 51 -7.82 -7.97 8.18
C ARG A 51 -7.28 -8.85 7.05
N ALA A 52 -8.04 -9.02 5.97
CA ALA A 52 -7.61 -9.82 4.83
C ALA A 52 -6.38 -9.23 4.15
N SER A 53 -6.38 -7.92 3.91
CA SER A 53 -5.26 -7.24 3.26
C SER A 53 -3.98 -7.33 4.09
N MET A 54 -4.05 -7.08 5.39
CA MET A 54 -2.89 -7.15 6.28
C MET A 54 -2.36 -8.58 6.43
N ALA A 55 -3.23 -9.59 6.37
CA ALA A 55 -2.83 -10.99 6.50
C ALA A 55 -2.28 -11.59 5.20
N LEU A 56 -2.80 -11.19 4.04
CA LEU A 56 -2.55 -11.86 2.75
C LEU A 56 -1.62 -11.10 1.83
N GLU A 57 -1.46 -9.78 2.02
CA GLU A 57 -0.70 -8.93 1.11
C GLU A 57 0.54 -8.36 1.79
N PRO A 58 1.73 -8.94 1.58
CA PRO A 58 2.97 -8.40 2.18
C PRO A 58 3.27 -6.95 1.80
N GLY A 59 2.81 -6.51 0.63
CA GLY A 59 2.99 -5.15 0.15
C GLY A 59 2.04 -4.12 0.76
N VAL A 60 1.03 -4.54 1.53
CA VAL A 60 0.17 -3.64 2.30
C VAL A 60 0.78 -3.47 3.69
N LEU A 61 1.37 -2.31 3.94
CA LEU A 61 2.10 -2.04 5.18
C LEU A 61 1.23 -1.43 6.26
N SER A 62 0.21 -0.68 5.89
CA SER A 62 -0.75 -0.07 6.81
C SER A 62 -2.08 0.16 6.13
N LEU A 63 -3.14 -0.20 6.83
CA LEU A 63 -4.52 0.22 6.59
C LEU A 63 -5.12 0.57 7.95
N TYR A 64 -4.76 1.74 8.46
CA TYR A 64 -5.15 2.19 9.79
C TYR A 64 -6.36 3.11 9.69
N ALA A 65 -7.54 2.56 9.95
CA ALA A 65 -8.80 3.28 9.87
C ALA A 65 -9.20 3.86 11.23
N VAL A 66 -9.51 5.14 11.24
CA VAL A 66 -9.96 5.86 12.43
C VAL A 66 -11.27 6.58 12.14
N PHE A 67 -12.20 6.51 13.08
CA PHE A 67 -13.50 7.17 12.99
C PHE A 67 -13.52 8.39 13.89
N ASP A 68 -14.10 9.49 13.39
CA ASP A 68 -14.33 10.68 14.19
C ASP A 68 -15.27 10.35 15.36
N LYS A 69 -14.88 10.73 16.58
CA LYS A 69 -15.69 10.43 17.77
C LYS A 69 -17.01 11.19 17.81
N GLU A 70 -17.01 12.42 17.32
CA GLU A 70 -18.20 13.27 17.33
C GLU A 70 -19.11 13.02 16.13
N GLU A 71 -18.50 12.70 14.97
CA GLU A 71 -19.22 12.35 13.74
C GLU A 71 -18.77 10.97 13.23
N PRO A 72 -19.28 9.86 13.80
CA PRO A 72 -18.80 8.51 13.48
C PRO A 72 -19.03 8.07 12.04
N THR A 73 -19.79 8.81 11.25
CA THR A 73 -19.95 8.57 9.81
C THR A 73 -18.74 9.04 9.00
N ARG A 74 -17.83 9.78 9.61
CA ARG A 74 -16.59 10.23 8.99
C ARG A 74 -15.42 9.40 9.48
N LEU A 75 -14.65 8.88 8.54
CA LEU A 75 -13.43 8.13 8.84
C LEU A 75 -12.30 8.56 7.93
N THR A 76 -11.10 8.30 8.41
CA THR A 76 -9.86 8.46 7.65
C THR A 76 -9.06 7.18 7.74
N ILE A 77 -8.52 6.71 6.62
CA ILE A 77 -7.65 5.54 6.59
C ILE A 77 -6.25 6.02 6.20
N LEU A 78 -5.26 5.75 7.06
CA LEU A 78 -3.86 5.88 6.69
C LEU A 78 -3.44 4.61 5.96
N GLU A 79 -3.16 4.74 4.66
CA GLU A 79 -2.79 3.65 3.78
C GLU A 79 -1.32 3.78 3.41
N ILE A 80 -0.56 2.74 3.66
CA ILE A 80 0.85 2.66 3.25
C ILE A 80 1.06 1.36 2.50
N TYR A 81 1.58 1.47 1.29
CA TYR A 81 1.95 0.35 0.43
C TYR A 81 3.46 0.33 0.21
N ALA A 82 4.04 -0.84 0.10
CA ALA A 82 5.48 -1.01 -0.14
C ALA A 82 5.94 -0.34 -1.45
N SER A 83 5.04 -0.25 -2.44
CA SER A 83 5.28 0.35 -3.75
C SER A 83 3.98 0.71 -4.44
N ARG A 84 4.07 1.44 -5.53
CA ARG A 84 2.93 1.68 -6.42
C ARG A 84 2.36 0.36 -6.96
N GLN A 85 3.22 -0.59 -7.29
CA GLN A 85 2.81 -1.90 -7.77
C GLN A 85 2.01 -2.67 -6.70
N ALA A 86 2.43 -2.62 -5.44
CA ALA A 86 1.70 -3.22 -4.33
C ALA A 86 0.28 -2.64 -4.19
N TYR A 87 0.13 -1.33 -4.36
CA TYR A 87 -1.18 -0.69 -4.41
C TYR A 87 -2.03 -1.18 -5.58
N GLU A 88 -1.45 -1.27 -6.78
CA GLU A 88 -2.16 -1.74 -7.98
C GLU A 88 -2.64 -3.19 -7.83
N GLN A 89 -1.85 -4.03 -7.17
CA GLN A 89 -2.25 -5.39 -6.84
C GLN A 89 -3.36 -5.43 -5.78
N HIS A 90 -3.26 -4.57 -4.77
CA HIS A 90 -4.25 -4.47 -3.70
C HIS A 90 -5.66 -4.18 -4.25
N VAL A 91 -5.80 -3.20 -5.11
CA VAL A 91 -7.10 -2.80 -5.66
C VAL A 91 -7.70 -3.82 -6.64
N LYS A 92 -6.94 -4.83 -7.03
CA LYS A 92 -7.38 -5.98 -7.84
C LYS A 92 -7.65 -7.22 -7.00
N SER A 93 -7.33 -7.21 -5.71
CA SER A 93 -7.53 -8.35 -4.83
C SER A 93 -9.01 -8.67 -4.64
N SER A 94 -9.33 -9.94 -4.42
CA SER A 94 -10.71 -10.38 -4.23
C SER A 94 -11.35 -9.75 -3.00
N HIS A 95 -10.59 -9.59 -1.90
CA HIS A 95 -11.11 -8.97 -0.68
C HIS A 95 -11.35 -7.47 -0.84
N PHE A 96 -10.49 -6.76 -1.59
CA PHE A 96 -10.74 -5.35 -1.89
C PHE A 96 -11.98 -5.18 -2.79
N LEU A 97 -12.12 -5.97 -3.84
CA LEU A 97 -13.26 -5.89 -4.76
C LEU A 97 -14.57 -6.23 -4.05
N LYS A 98 -14.56 -7.24 -3.16
CA LYS A 98 -15.72 -7.55 -2.32
C LYS A 98 -16.13 -6.35 -1.47
N TYR A 99 -15.16 -5.73 -0.80
CA TYR A 99 -15.40 -4.52 -0.01
C TYR A 99 -15.93 -3.38 -0.88
N LYS A 100 -15.22 -3.05 -1.95
CA LYS A 100 -15.56 -1.91 -2.81
C LYS A 100 -16.95 -2.05 -3.41
N ASN A 101 -17.26 -3.20 -3.99
CA ASN A 101 -18.55 -3.46 -4.61
C ASN A 101 -19.68 -3.56 -3.57
N GLY A 102 -19.41 -4.17 -2.42
CA GLY A 102 -20.40 -4.33 -1.37
C GLY A 102 -20.75 -3.06 -0.60
N THR A 103 -19.86 -2.08 -0.59
CA THR A 103 -20.04 -0.82 0.18
C THR A 103 -20.30 0.40 -0.68
N LEU A 104 -20.32 0.27 -2.00
CA LEU A 104 -20.43 1.41 -2.91
C LEU A 104 -21.66 2.29 -2.60
N HIS A 105 -22.81 1.68 -2.34
CA HIS A 105 -24.05 2.38 -2.01
C HIS A 105 -24.07 2.97 -0.58
N MET A 106 -23.13 2.58 0.27
CA MET A 106 -23.03 3.04 1.66
C MET A 106 -22.21 4.32 1.78
N VAL A 107 -21.35 4.60 0.80
CA VAL A 107 -20.43 5.73 0.82
C VAL A 107 -21.10 6.97 0.24
N LYS A 108 -21.14 8.03 1.05
CA LYS A 108 -21.66 9.35 0.66
C LYS A 108 -20.61 10.16 -0.08
N SER A 109 -19.35 10.13 0.39
CA SER A 109 -18.22 10.81 -0.23
C SER A 109 -16.92 10.09 0.03
N LEU A 110 -16.00 10.21 -0.93
CA LEU A 110 -14.65 9.67 -0.87
C LEU A 110 -13.69 10.72 -1.41
N GLU A 111 -12.66 11.04 -0.63
CA GLU A 111 -11.54 11.88 -1.04
C GLU A 111 -10.24 11.10 -0.83
N LEU A 112 -9.45 10.96 -1.89
CA LEU A 112 -8.13 10.33 -1.83
C LEU A 112 -7.07 11.42 -1.86
N VAL A 113 -6.20 11.47 -0.84
CA VAL A 113 -5.13 12.45 -0.73
C VAL A 113 -3.80 11.73 -0.73
N ASP A 114 -3.02 11.91 -1.78
CA ASP A 114 -1.64 11.42 -1.82
C ASP A 114 -0.78 12.30 -0.91
N VAL A 115 -0.03 11.66 -0.02
CA VAL A 115 0.78 12.34 0.99
C VAL A 115 2.18 11.75 1.05
N ASP A 116 3.12 12.57 1.51
CA ASP A 116 4.49 12.15 1.76
C ASP A 116 4.75 12.08 3.26
N PRO A 117 5.26 10.94 3.79
CA PRO A 117 5.64 10.87 5.19
C PRO A 117 6.84 11.76 5.48
N LEU A 118 6.87 12.39 6.66
CA LEU A 118 8.02 13.20 7.09
C LEU A 118 9.28 12.35 7.21
N LEU A 119 9.15 11.15 7.77
CA LEU A 119 10.25 10.22 8.03
C LEU A 119 9.87 8.83 7.48
N PRO A 120 10.05 8.61 6.15
CA PRO A 120 9.62 7.35 5.52
C PRO A 120 10.39 6.12 6.00
N GLU A 121 11.58 6.31 6.59
CA GLU A 121 12.38 5.24 7.17
C GLU A 121 11.83 4.70 8.50
N LEU A 122 10.96 5.45 9.16
CA LEU A 122 10.36 5.00 10.42
C LEU A 122 9.19 4.05 10.15
N LYS A 123 9.19 2.96 10.89
CA LYS A 123 8.09 1.98 10.85
C LYS A 123 7.05 2.34 11.90
N ILE A 124 5.79 2.11 11.55
CA ILE A 124 4.69 2.15 12.51
C ILE A 124 4.82 0.92 13.41
N LYS A 125 4.86 1.16 14.71
CA LYS A 125 4.92 0.09 15.72
C LYS A 125 3.53 -0.34 16.15
#